data_f3442188fd2344502086aa8fc0835522
#
_entry.id   f3442188fd2344502086aa8fc0835522
#
_cell.length_a   1.000
_cell.length_b   1.000
_cell.length_c   1.000
_cell.angle_alpha   90.00
_cell.angle_beta   90.00
_cell.angle_gamma   90.00
#
_symmetry.space_group_name_H-M   'P 1'
#
loop_
_entity.id
_entity.type
_entity.pdbx_description
1 polymer ?
#
loop_
_entity_poly.entity_id
_entity_poly.type
_entity_poly.pdbx_seq_one_letter_code
_entity_poly.pdbx_strand_id
1 'polypeptide(L)'
;QSFLPHGRYGILNPPMQELPDERGGGDPAPAPATGEPRPDFKRARRVRAKLDLSSLDRLPPHSTEAEQGVLGCVLLSPNEAMGICIETLKAGAESFYDQRHQLIYQTLAQMYDRKEPIDLITLQQRFKDHQQLEGVGGLAYLSGLQDAVPSAANLPYYLQIVREKLVLRRMLSACTSVVTRVHEHQGEVDALLDEVERDILRISEDRETTTIKPMKDLVRGAIDRIQEFHQRAGGLTGLATGFSDYDKMTSGMNGGEMIVIAARPSMGKTSLVMNIAEHVVINERQPVGVFSLEMTSESLVMRMLCSLARVNARSIRDGFMAEQDFKKLTGAAAKMAKSPLHIDDTPGLSILQLRARARRMWQQHRIKLFIIDYLQLMHSDSRKAQDNRQQEISDISNGVKALAKELNVPVIVLSQLNRELEKDKNRKPRLSDLRESGAIEQDADVVGLLYKPAEEDEDVSEARQPVESHPVNLLIAKQRNGPTGDVRLTFFKSFTRFETAAKLDAED
;
A
#
# COMPACT_ATOMS: atom_id res chain seq x y z
N GLN A 1 56.49 -22.82 -20.16
CA GLN A 1 57.59 -22.62 -19.21
C GLN A 1 57.10 -21.79 -18.06
N SER A 2 56.73 -22.44 -16.95
CA SER A 2 57.38 -22.51 -15.63
C SER A 2 57.25 -21.16 -14.86
N PHE A 3 56.72 -21.06 -13.68
CA PHE A 3 56.84 -21.75 -12.41
C PHE A 3 55.78 -21.21 -11.44
N LEU A 4 55.10 -22.08 -10.71
CA LEU A 4 54.48 -21.82 -9.40
C LEU A 4 55.59 -21.78 -8.32
N PRO A 5 55.38 -21.18 -7.13
CA PRO A 5 55.04 -22.05 -6.03
C PRO A 5 54.03 -21.50 -4.98
N HIS A 6 53.44 -22.46 -4.29
CA HIS A 6 52.62 -22.46 -3.09
C HIS A 6 53.14 -21.64 -1.92
N GLY A 7 52.22 -20.99 -1.19
CA GLY A 7 52.44 -20.47 0.17
C GLY A 7 51.24 -20.78 1.06
N ARG A 8 51.35 -21.82 1.88
CA ARG A 8 50.44 -22.15 3.01
C ARG A 8 50.73 -21.18 4.15
N TYR A 9 49.70 -20.55 4.69
CA TYR A 9 49.77 -19.92 6.02
C TYR A 9 48.98 -20.77 7.01
N GLY A 10 49.77 -21.37 7.94
CA GLY A 10 49.27 -22.12 9.07
C GLY A 10 48.74 -21.22 10.18
N ILE A 11 47.68 -21.65 10.77
CA ILE A 11 47.07 -21.05 11.99
C ILE A 11 47.89 -21.56 13.20
N LEU A 12 48.56 -20.65 13.93
CA LEU A 12 49.24 -20.92 15.20
C LEU A 12 48.23 -20.64 16.34
N ASN A 13 47.93 -21.69 17.10
CA ASN A 13 47.29 -21.59 18.41
C ASN A 13 48.36 -21.29 19.49
N PRO A 14 48.14 -20.40 20.44
CA PRO A 14 49.01 -20.23 21.58
C PRO A 14 48.73 -21.33 22.66
N PRO A 15 49.75 -21.69 23.48
CA PRO A 15 49.68 -22.81 24.41
C PRO A 15 48.94 -22.46 25.71
N MET A 16 48.26 -23.48 26.26
CA MET A 16 47.66 -23.48 27.59
C MET A 16 48.76 -23.37 28.69
N GLN A 17 48.61 -22.46 29.62
CA GLN A 17 49.37 -22.42 30.89
C GLN A 17 48.64 -23.24 31.93
N GLU A 18 49.33 -24.19 32.48
CA GLU A 18 48.98 -24.98 33.67
C GLU A 18 49.07 -24.10 34.93
N LEU A 19 48.10 -24.20 35.81
CA LEU A 19 48.07 -23.61 37.15
C LEU A 19 48.48 -24.69 38.18
N PRO A 20 49.33 -24.37 39.15
CA PRO A 20 49.77 -25.33 40.15
C PRO A 20 48.76 -25.54 41.31
N ASP A 21 48.77 -26.75 41.80
CA ASP A 21 48.02 -27.32 42.89
C ASP A 21 48.68 -26.89 44.21
N GLU A 22 47.95 -26.15 45.10
CA GLU A 22 48.37 -26.01 46.52
C GLU A 22 47.22 -26.32 47.48
N ARG A 23 47.42 -27.39 48.22
CA ARG A 23 46.65 -27.78 49.39
C ARG A 23 47.14 -26.99 50.58
N GLY A 24 46.22 -26.40 51.31
CA GLY A 24 46.53 -25.78 52.65
C GLY A 24 45.26 -25.45 53.39
N GLY A 25 44.99 -26.18 54.45
CA GLY A 25 43.81 -26.04 55.28
C GLY A 25 43.88 -24.82 56.22
N GLY A 26 42.76 -24.35 56.69
CA GLY A 26 42.59 -23.29 57.66
C GLY A 26 41.11 -22.98 57.94
N ASP A 27 40.74 -23.14 59.18
CA ASP A 27 39.41 -23.04 59.81
C ASP A 27 38.69 -21.69 59.65
N PRO A 28 37.37 -21.62 59.93
CA PRO A 28 36.44 -20.63 59.39
C PRO A 28 36.28 -19.39 60.29
N ALA A 29 36.06 -18.23 59.65
CA ALA A 29 35.61 -17.02 60.33
C ALA A 29 34.27 -16.54 59.73
N PRO A 30 33.42 -15.81 60.51
CA PRO A 30 31.97 -15.76 60.30
C PRO A 30 31.51 -14.73 59.29
N ALA A 31 30.33 -15.02 58.69
CA ALA A 31 29.63 -14.23 57.68
C ALA A 31 29.09 -12.90 58.20
N PRO A 32 29.00 -11.87 57.33
CA PRO A 32 28.00 -10.82 57.46
C PRO A 32 26.81 -11.08 56.50
N ALA A 33 25.62 -10.99 57.06
CA ALA A 33 24.35 -11.08 56.41
C ALA A 33 24.06 -9.78 55.66
N THR A 34 23.87 -9.86 54.32
CA THR A 34 22.97 -8.97 53.59
C THR A 34 22.43 -9.75 52.39
N GLY A 35 21.12 -10.04 52.45
CA GLY A 35 20.44 -10.81 51.44
C GLY A 35 20.03 -9.95 50.27
N GLU A 36 20.51 -10.31 49.08
CA GLU A 36 19.85 -10.04 47.84
C GLU A 36 19.35 -11.37 47.25
N PRO A 37 18.10 -11.47 46.80
CA PRO A 37 17.58 -12.72 46.25
C PRO A 37 18.17 -12.99 44.88
N ARG A 38 18.95 -14.07 44.78
CA ARG A 38 19.39 -14.64 43.51
C ARG A 38 18.17 -15.13 42.72
N PRO A 39 18.05 -14.82 41.42
CA PRO A 39 16.95 -15.33 40.62
C PRO A 39 17.05 -16.85 40.49
N ASP A 40 16.00 -17.53 40.93
CA ASP A 40 15.87 -18.98 40.93
C ASP A 40 15.53 -19.47 39.51
N PHE A 41 16.54 -19.83 38.71
CA PHE A 41 16.42 -20.35 37.35
C PHE A 41 15.75 -21.74 37.25
N LYS A 42 15.32 -22.33 38.34
CA LYS A 42 14.70 -23.68 38.32
C LYS A 42 13.19 -23.68 38.27
N ARG A 43 12.51 -22.53 38.17
CA ARG A 43 11.03 -22.45 38.11
C ARG A 43 10.44 -21.83 36.83
N ALA A 44 11.20 -21.72 35.78
CA ALA A 44 10.61 -21.59 34.43
C ALA A 44 10.08 -22.98 33.99
N ARG A 45 9.08 -23.48 34.67
CA ARG A 45 8.23 -24.57 34.20
C ARG A 45 7.57 -24.04 32.95
N ARG A 46 8.09 -24.42 31.78
CA ARG A 46 7.45 -24.24 30.49
C ARG A 46 5.99 -24.59 30.68
N VAL A 47 5.13 -23.60 30.71
CA VAL A 47 3.71 -23.76 30.44
C VAL A 47 3.68 -24.18 28.97
N ARG A 48 3.80 -25.47 28.72
CA ARG A 48 3.31 -26.07 27.50
C ARG A 48 1.82 -25.74 27.51
N ALA A 49 1.41 -24.74 26.76
CA ALA A 49 0.05 -24.58 26.37
C ALA A 49 -0.32 -25.94 25.73
N LYS A 50 -1.03 -26.79 26.48
CA LYS A 50 -1.71 -27.93 25.88
C LYS A 50 -2.63 -27.28 24.87
N LEU A 51 -2.32 -27.47 23.59
CA LEU A 51 -3.32 -27.27 22.54
C LEU A 51 -4.48 -28.19 22.95
N ASP A 52 -5.53 -27.56 23.43
CA ASP A 52 -6.77 -28.22 23.82
C ASP A 52 -7.48 -28.60 22.52
N LEU A 53 -7.15 -29.81 22.01
CA LEU A 53 -7.75 -30.36 20.78
C LEU A 53 -9.26 -30.56 20.90
N SER A 54 -9.82 -30.47 22.11
CA SER A 54 -11.28 -30.49 22.34
C SER A 54 -11.98 -29.25 21.77
N SER A 55 -11.22 -28.18 21.43
CA SER A 55 -11.78 -27.01 20.74
C SER A 55 -12.04 -27.21 19.24
N LEU A 56 -11.52 -28.29 18.64
CA LEU A 56 -11.71 -28.63 17.23
C LEU A 56 -13.07 -29.29 16.94
N ASP A 57 -13.76 -29.82 17.97
CA ASP A 57 -15.08 -30.41 17.85
C ASP A 57 -16.24 -29.38 17.92
N ARG A 58 -15.91 -28.08 17.98
CA ARG A 58 -16.94 -27.04 17.96
C ARG A 58 -17.46 -26.81 16.55
N LEU A 59 -18.78 -26.72 16.42
CA LEU A 59 -19.43 -26.33 15.17
C LEU A 59 -18.89 -24.98 14.68
N PRO A 60 -18.69 -24.83 13.37
CA PRO A 60 -18.26 -23.55 12.80
C PRO A 60 -19.18 -22.40 13.23
N PRO A 61 -18.67 -21.19 13.41
CA PRO A 61 -19.49 -20.04 13.82
C PRO A 61 -20.65 -19.79 12.86
N HIS A 62 -21.89 -19.85 13.37
CA HIS A 62 -23.12 -19.61 12.63
C HIS A 62 -24.21 -19.00 13.55
N SER A 63 -25.27 -18.52 12.96
CA SER A 63 -26.50 -18.14 13.66
C SER A 63 -27.69 -18.50 12.76
N THR A 64 -28.33 -19.62 13.06
CA THR A 64 -29.46 -20.11 12.31
C THR A 64 -30.61 -19.11 12.31
N GLU A 65 -30.86 -18.46 13.46
CA GLU A 65 -31.88 -17.43 13.62
C GLU A 65 -31.67 -16.22 12.72
N ALA A 66 -30.39 -15.74 12.60
CA ALA A 66 -30.07 -14.63 11.73
C ALA A 66 -30.20 -15.02 10.25
N GLU A 67 -29.82 -16.26 9.89
CA GLU A 67 -29.97 -16.77 8.52
C GLU A 67 -31.46 -16.88 8.15
N GLN A 68 -32.31 -17.45 9.04
CA GLN A 68 -33.74 -17.48 8.87
C GLN A 68 -34.33 -16.07 8.79
N GLY A 69 -33.82 -15.15 9.60
CA GLY A 69 -34.21 -13.73 9.57
C GLY A 69 -33.97 -13.09 8.23
N VAL A 70 -32.80 -13.33 7.59
CA VAL A 70 -32.49 -12.82 6.24
C VAL A 70 -33.49 -13.39 5.22
N LEU A 71 -33.67 -14.73 5.20
CA LEU A 71 -34.54 -15.37 4.23
C LEU A 71 -36.01 -14.97 4.43
N GLY A 72 -36.47 -14.85 5.68
CA GLY A 72 -37.82 -14.36 6.02
C GLY A 72 -38.04 -12.91 5.53
N CYS A 73 -37.09 -12.03 5.73
CA CYS A 73 -37.16 -10.66 5.22
C CYS A 73 -37.25 -10.62 3.68
N VAL A 74 -36.53 -11.49 2.99
CA VAL A 74 -36.61 -11.60 1.51
C VAL A 74 -38.00 -12.06 1.08
N LEU A 75 -38.61 -13.02 1.79
CA LEU A 75 -39.98 -13.50 1.46
C LEU A 75 -41.05 -12.45 1.76
N LEU A 76 -40.82 -11.56 2.77
CA LEU A 76 -41.75 -10.46 3.10
C LEU A 76 -41.66 -9.27 2.14
N SER A 77 -40.47 -8.92 1.69
CA SER A 77 -40.21 -7.75 0.80
C SER A 77 -39.17 -8.09 -0.28
N PRO A 78 -39.52 -8.94 -1.27
CA PRO A 78 -38.56 -9.54 -2.17
C PRO A 78 -37.70 -8.53 -2.94
N ASN A 79 -38.35 -7.50 -3.53
CA ASN A 79 -37.66 -6.55 -4.42
C ASN A 79 -36.63 -5.69 -3.68
N GLU A 80 -36.95 -5.23 -2.50
CA GLU A 80 -36.10 -4.37 -1.69
C GLU A 80 -35.04 -5.19 -0.95
N ALA A 81 -35.47 -6.26 -0.27
CA ALA A 81 -34.59 -7.10 0.54
C ALA A 81 -33.54 -7.85 -0.31
N MET A 82 -33.92 -8.39 -1.49
CA MET A 82 -32.95 -9.09 -2.36
C MET A 82 -31.85 -8.16 -2.85
N GLY A 83 -32.17 -6.93 -3.25
CA GLY A 83 -31.18 -5.95 -3.66
C GLY A 83 -30.12 -5.70 -2.56
N ILE A 84 -30.59 -5.47 -1.33
CA ILE A 84 -29.71 -5.26 -0.15
C ILE A 84 -28.88 -6.53 0.15
N CYS A 85 -29.49 -7.72 0.03
CA CYS A 85 -28.78 -8.98 0.25
C CYS A 85 -27.65 -9.19 -0.75
N ILE A 86 -27.89 -8.99 -2.04
CA ILE A 86 -26.87 -9.15 -3.11
C ILE A 86 -25.72 -8.16 -2.91
N GLU A 87 -26.02 -6.93 -2.54
CA GLU A 87 -25.01 -5.91 -2.28
C GLU A 87 -24.16 -6.25 -1.04
N THR A 88 -24.77 -6.75 0.02
CA THR A 88 -24.12 -7.00 1.31
C THR A 88 -23.41 -8.36 1.35
N LEU A 89 -24.01 -9.42 0.80
CA LEU A 89 -23.50 -10.79 0.81
C LEU A 89 -22.76 -11.10 -0.50
N LYS A 90 -21.58 -10.52 -0.69
CA LYS A 90 -20.73 -10.71 -1.89
C LYS A 90 -20.39 -12.18 -2.17
N ALA A 91 -20.36 -13.02 -1.14
CA ALA A 91 -20.15 -14.47 -1.26
C ALA A 91 -21.43 -15.24 -1.68
N GLY A 92 -22.55 -14.54 -1.86
CA GLY A 92 -23.81 -15.16 -2.25
C GLY A 92 -24.28 -16.22 -1.25
N ALA A 93 -24.68 -17.40 -1.76
CA ALA A 93 -25.18 -18.51 -0.96
C ALA A 93 -24.16 -19.05 0.07
N GLU A 94 -22.86 -18.98 -0.20
CA GLU A 94 -21.80 -19.40 0.74
C GLU A 94 -21.80 -18.61 2.05
N SER A 95 -22.49 -17.48 2.09
CA SER A 95 -22.63 -16.66 3.30
C SER A 95 -23.42 -17.39 4.39
N PHE A 96 -24.27 -18.33 4.03
CA PHE A 96 -25.07 -19.12 4.94
C PHE A 96 -24.32 -20.39 5.38
N TYR A 97 -24.52 -20.80 6.60
CA TYR A 97 -23.95 -22.04 7.14
C TYR A 97 -24.83 -23.27 6.82
N ASP A 98 -26.15 -23.16 7.01
CA ASP A 98 -27.09 -24.24 6.73
C ASP A 98 -27.24 -24.44 5.22
N GLN A 99 -26.97 -25.65 4.73
CA GLN A 99 -27.08 -25.99 3.30
C GLN A 99 -28.48 -25.76 2.74
N ARG A 100 -29.52 -25.89 3.56
CA ARG A 100 -30.91 -25.57 3.17
C ARG A 100 -31.05 -24.09 2.89
N HIS A 101 -30.46 -23.22 3.73
CA HIS A 101 -30.47 -21.77 3.55
C HIS A 101 -29.67 -21.37 2.32
N GLN A 102 -28.53 -22.02 2.07
CA GLN A 102 -27.74 -21.80 0.86
C GLN A 102 -28.57 -22.05 -0.40
N LEU A 103 -29.27 -23.19 -0.44
CA LEU A 103 -30.12 -23.59 -1.57
C LEU A 103 -31.30 -22.63 -1.75
N ILE A 104 -31.97 -22.27 -0.64
CA ILE A 104 -33.09 -21.31 -0.67
C ILE A 104 -32.59 -19.96 -1.21
N TYR A 105 -31.50 -19.41 -0.66
CA TYR A 105 -30.95 -18.12 -1.10
C TYR A 105 -30.53 -18.16 -2.58
N GLN A 106 -29.87 -19.23 -3.01
CA GLN A 106 -29.47 -19.40 -4.41
C GLN A 106 -30.68 -19.39 -5.36
N THR A 107 -31.75 -20.07 -4.97
CA THR A 107 -33.00 -20.11 -5.75
C THR A 107 -33.65 -18.72 -5.81
N LEU A 108 -33.74 -18.04 -4.66
CA LEU A 108 -34.27 -16.67 -4.57
C LEU A 108 -33.47 -15.69 -5.44
N ALA A 109 -32.14 -15.78 -5.43
CA ALA A 109 -31.27 -14.95 -6.26
C ALA A 109 -31.49 -15.21 -7.74
N GLN A 110 -31.64 -16.47 -8.17
CA GLN A 110 -31.95 -16.83 -9.55
C GLN A 110 -33.32 -16.31 -10.00
N MET A 111 -34.33 -16.39 -9.14
CA MET A 111 -35.68 -15.85 -9.43
C MET A 111 -35.63 -14.33 -9.57
N TYR A 112 -34.87 -13.65 -8.70
CA TYR A 112 -34.69 -12.20 -8.74
C TYR A 112 -34.01 -11.75 -10.04
N ASP A 113 -32.91 -12.41 -10.43
CA ASP A 113 -32.18 -12.11 -11.67
C ASP A 113 -33.04 -12.28 -12.92
N ARG A 114 -33.96 -13.28 -12.91
CA ARG A 114 -34.91 -13.54 -14.00
C ARG A 114 -36.17 -12.67 -13.94
N LYS A 115 -36.27 -11.81 -12.92
CA LYS A 115 -37.46 -10.98 -12.66
C LYS A 115 -38.74 -11.80 -12.49
N GLU A 116 -38.60 -13.01 -11.96
CA GLU A 116 -39.76 -13.87 -11.63
C GLU A 116 -40.37 -13.36 -10.31
N PRO A 117 -41.69 -13.50 -10.13
CA PRO A 117 -42.32 -13.14 -8.85
C PRO A 117 -41.81 -14.05 -7.73
N ILE A 118 -41.44 -13.45 -6.61
CA ILE A 118 -40.91 -14.15 -5.45
C ILE A 118 -41.99 -14.11 -4.37
N ASP A 119 -42.62 -15.25 -4.12
CA ASP A 119 -43.52 -15.51 -3.02
C ASP A 119 -43.43 -16.99 -2.59
N LEU A 120 -44.11 -17.35 -1.49
CA LEU A 120 -44.04 -18.69 -0.95
C LEU A 120 -44.55 -19.76 -1.94
N ILE A 121 -45.55 -19.42 -2.79
CA ILE A 121 -46.16 -20.34 -3.72
C ILE A 121 -45.22 -20.60 -4.90
N THR A 122 -44.68 -19.52 -5.50
CA THR A 122 -43.74 -19.61 -6.62
C THR A 122 -42.44 -20.30 -6.22
N LEU A 123 -41.92 -19.99 -5.03
CA LEU A 123 -40.73 -20.64 -4.49
C LEU A 123 -40.96 -22.13 -4.24
N GLN A 124 -42.13 -22.52 -3.65
CA GLN A 124 -42.51 -23.92 -3.46
C GLN A 124 -42.58 -24.64 -4.79
N GLN A 125 -43.25 -24.06 -5.79
CA GLN A 125 -43.37 -24.68 -7.11
C GLN A 125 -41.99 -24.90 -7.74
N ARG A 126 -41.10 -23.93 -7.63
CA ARG A 126 -39.72 -24.03 -8.14
C ARG A 126 -38.95 -25.20 -7.51
N PHE A 127 -39.07 -25.38 -6.19
CA PHE A 127 -38.47 -26.54 -5.51
C PHE A 127 -39.14 -27.87 -5.87
N LYS A 128 -40.45 -27.90 -6.15
CA LYS A 128 -41.12 -29.09 -6.64
C LYS A 128 -40.63 -29.49 -8.02
N ASP A 129 -40.51 -28.52 -8.95
CA ASP A 129 -40.05 -28.74 -10.32
C ASP A 129 -38.62 -29.32 -10.36
N HIS A 130 -37.78 -28.91 -9.41
CA HIS A 130 -36.43 -29.42 -9.26
C HIS A 130 -36.28 -30.62 -8.32
N GLN A 131 -37.37 -31.17 -7.78
CA GLN A 131 -37.38 -32.29 -6.83
C GLN A 131 -36.55 -32.04 -5.54
N GLN A 132 -36.45 -30.79 -5.14
CA GLN A 132 -35.63 -30.35 -3.98
C GLN A 132 -36.43 -29.92 -2.77
N LEU A 133 -37.76 -29.97 -2.83
CA LEU A 133 -38.64 -29.49 -1.76
C LEU A 133 -38.39 -30.17 -0.41
N GLU A 134 -38.22 -31.50 -0.41
CA GLU A 134 -37.90 -32.28 0.79
C GLU A 134 -36.53 -31.87 1.38
N GLY A 135 -35.55 -31.61 0.51
CA GLY A 135 -34.18 -31.21 0.89
C GLY A 135 -34.12 -29.86 1.62
N VAL A 136 -35.05 -28.95 1.34
CA VAL A 136 -35.14 -27.65 2.02
C VAL A 136 -36.02 -27.65 3.28
N GLY A 137 -36.60 -28.81 3.64
CA GLY A 137 -37.45 -28.98 4.82
C GLY A 137 -38.94 -28.85 4.54
N GLY A 138 -39.36 -28.91 3.28
CA GLY A 138 -40.76 -28.91 2.88
C GLY A 138 -41.47 -27.56 3.03
N LEU A 139 -42.77 -27.55 2.75
CA LEU A 139 -43.57 -26.32 2.82
C LEU A 139 -43.63 -25.74 4.24
N ALA A 140 -43.69 -26.59 5.25
CA ALA A 140 -43.77 -26.16 6.65
C ALA A 140 -42.53 -25.35 7.07
N TYR A 141 -41.37 -25.71 6.56
CA TYR A 141 -40.16 -24.96 6.84
C TYR A 141 -40.13 -23.62 6.09
N LEU A 142 -40.54 -23.60 4.83
CA LEU A 142 -40.57 -22.36 4.02
C LEU A 142 -41.59 -21.36 4.58
N SER A 143 -42.76 -21.80 5.03
CA SER A 143 -43.74 -20.92 5.71
C SER A 143 -43.21 -20.41 7.06
N GLY A 144 -42.52 -21.27 7.83
CA GLY A 144 -41.89 -20.87 9.07
C GLY A 144 -40.83 -19.81 8.96
N LEU A 145 -40.12 -19.70 7.79
CA LEU A 145 -39.17 -18.64 7.54
C LEU A 145 -39.86 -17.26 7.45
N GLN A 146 -41.02 -17.18 6.82
CA GLN A 146 -41.80 -15.95 6.73
C GLN A 146 -42.35 -15.54 8.10
N ASP A 147 -42.79 -16.50 8.91
CA ASP A 147 -43.33 -16.25 10.25
C ASP A 147 -42.24 -15.92 11.29
N ALA A 148 -40.97 -16.26 10.99
CA ALA A 148 -39.85 -16.02 11.90
C ALA A 148 -39.50 -14.51 12.07
N VAL A 149 -39.98 -13.63 11.19
CA VAL A 149 -39.67 -12.21 11.21
C VAL A 149 -40.96 -11.37 11.16
N PRO A 150 -41.13 -10.43 12.09
CA PRO A 150 -42.32 -9.57 12.10
C PRO A 150 -42.26 -8.45 11.02
N SER A 151 -41.10 -8.13 10.52
CA SER A 151 -40.88 -7.05 9.55
C SER A 151 -39.53 -7.17 8.84
N ALA A 152 -39.47 -6.74 7.57
CA ALA A 152 -38.19 -6.66 6.80
C ALA A 152 -37.28 -5.51 7.25
N ALA A 153 -37.72 -4.61 8.13
CA ALA A 153 -36.94 -3.47 8.60
C ALA A 153 -35.61 -3.86 9.31
N ASN A 154 -35.55 -5.03 9.92
CA ASN A 154 -34.39 -5.51 10.65
C ASN A 154 -33.37 -6.28 9.76
N LEU A 155 -33.58 -6.36 8.45
CA LEU A 155 -32.72 -7.03 7.52
C LEU A 155 -31.22 -6.62 7.64
N PRO A 156 -30.87 -5.31 7.74
CA PRO A 156 -29.46 -4.93 7.85
C PRO A 156 -28.75 -5.54 9.07
N TYR A 157 -29.47 -5.67 10.19
CA TYR A 157 -28.95 -6.27 11.40
C TYR A 157 -28.70 -7.79 11.24
N TYR A 158 -29.63 -8.51 10.65
CA TYR A 158 -29.45 -9.93 10.37
C TYR A 158 -28.32 -10.19 9.39
N LEU A 159 -28.20 -9.38 8.33
CA LEU A 159 -27.12 -9.45 7.37
C LEU A 159 -25.76 -9.21 8.01
N GLN A 160 -25.67 -8.26 8.95
CA GLN A 160 -24.43 -8.02 9.69
C GLN A 160 -24.00 -9.26 10.48
N ILE A 161 -24.94 -9.93 11.21
CA ILE A 161 -24.63 -11.15 11.96
C ILE A 161 -24.14 -12.27 11.02
N VAL A 162 -24.87 -12.51 9.92
CA VAL A 162 -24.50 -13.56 8.94
C VAL A 162 -23.11 -13.31 8.37
N ARG A 163 -22.81 -12.04 8.02
CA ARG A 163 -21.51 -11.62 7.51
C ARG A 163 -20.38 -11.81 8.55
N GLU A 164 -20.61 -11.43 9.81
CA GLU A 164 -19.63 -11.64 10.88
C GLU A 164 -19.31 -13.14 11.05
N LYS A 165 -20.34 -13.99 11.03
CA LYS A 165 -20.16 -15.45 11.12
C LYS A 165 -19.43 -16.01 9.90
N LEU A 166 -19.71 -15.52 8.70
CA LEU A 166 -18.97 -15.89 7.48
C LEU A 166 -17.47 -15.56 7.60
N VAL A 167 -17.13 -14.34 8.05
CA VAL A 167 -15.73 -13.93 8.25
C VAL A 167 -15.02 -14.86 9.23
N LEU A 168 -15.67 -15.18 10.37
CA LEU A 168 -15.12 -16.12 11.34
C LEU A 168 -14.91 -17.53 10.76
N ARG A 169 -15.85 -18.03 9.94
CA ARG A 169 -15.69 -19.32 9.24
C ARG A 169 -14.52 -19.30 8.26
N ARG A 170 -14.38 -18.23 7.48
CA ARG A 170 -13.25 -18.05 6.55
C ARG A 170 -11.92 -17.99 7.28
N MET A 171 -11.86 -17.28 8.42
CA MET A 171 -10.67 -17.25 9.27
C MET A 171 -10.31 -18.65 9.78
N LEU A 172 -11.30 -19.42 10.27
CA LEU A 172 -11.06 -20.79 10.72
C LEU A 172 -10.57 -21.69 9.58
N SER A 173 -11.19 -21.60 8.41
CA SER A 173 -10.79 -22.38 7.23
C SER A 173 -9.36 -22.02 6.79
N ALA A 174 -9.01 -20.73 6.76
CA ALA A 174 -7.65 -20.29 6.43
C ALA A 174 -6.64 -20.78 7.46
N CYS A 175 -6.91 -20.63 8.76
CA CYS A 175 -6.03 -21.13 9.82
C CYS A 175 -5.85 -22.67 9.73
N THR A 176 -6.89 -23.42 9.47
CA THR A 176 -6.81 -24.88 9.30
C THR A 176 -5.97 -25.25 8.08
N SER A 177 -6.19 -24.56 6.95
CA SER A 177 -5.38 -24.73 5.74
C SER A 177 -3.90 -24.40 5.98
N VAL A 178 -3.61 -23.33 6.74
CA VAL A 178 -2.24 -22.98 7.13
C VAL A 178 -1.61 -24.09 7.97
N VAL A 179 -2.32 -24.61 8.98
CA VAL A 179 -1.82 -25.71 9.82
C VAL A 179 -1.47 -26.93 8.97
N THR A 180 -2.36 -27.32 8.04
CA THR A 180 -2.12 -28.46 7.12
C THR A 180 -0.87 -28.21 6.28
N ARG A 181 -0.78 -27.04 5.64
CA ARG A 181 0.39 -26.66 4.79
C ARG A 181 1.70 -26.63 5.57
N VAL A 182 1.70 -26.16 6.81
CA VAL A 182 2.89 -26.16 7.67
C VAL A 182 3.37 -27.59 7.96
N HIS A 183 2.44 -28.54 8.18
CA HIS A 183 2.79 -29.94 8.41
C HIS A 183 3.29 -30.66 7.15
N GLU A 184 2.81 -30.27 5.99
CA GLU A 184 3.16 -30.87 4.68
C GLU A 184 4.33 -30.18 3.99
N HIS A 185 4.81 -29.05 4.55
CA HIS A 185 5.78 -28.17 3.89
C HIS A 185 7.16 -28.84 3.76
N GLN A 186 7.69 -28.86 2.52
CA GLN A 186 9.01 -29.38 2.18
C GLN A 186 9.88 -28.37 1.39
N GLY A 187 9.43 -27.10 1.28
CA GLY A 187 10.06 -26.04 0.49
C GLY A 187 10.70 -24.93 1.34
N GLU A 188 10.84 -23.76 0.74
CA GLU A 188 11.32 -22.55 1.43
C GLU A 188 10.24 -21.97 2.34
N VAL A 189 10.61 -21.67 3.57
CA VAL A 189 9.67 -21.16 4.60
C VAL A 189 9.11 -19.79 4.21
N ASP A 190 9.91 -18.95 3.56
CA ASP A 190 9.50 -17.61 3.15
C ASP A 190 8.35 -17.63 2.13
N ALA A 191 8.38 -18.57 1.18
CA ALA A 191 7.28 -18.76 0.22
C ALA A 191 5.98 -19.17 0.90
N LEU A 192 6.04 -20.00 1.93
CA LEU A 192 4.86 -20.38 2.73
C LEU A 192 4.32 -19.20 3.53
N LEU A 193 5.20 -18.37 4.09
CA LEU A 193 4.80 -17.16 4.83
C LEU A 193 4.07 -16.17 3.92
N ASP A 194 4.56 -15.95 2.71
CA ASP A 194 3.91 -15.08 1.72
C ASP A 194 2.52 -15.58 1.32
N GLU A 195 2.36 -16.90 1.17
CA GLU A 195 1.04 -17.50 0.88
C GLU A 195 0.06 -17.31 2.05
N VAL A 196 0.51 -17.53 3.27
CA VAL A 196 -0.30 -17.36 4.49
C VAL A 196 -0.72 -15.89 4.66
N GLU A 197 0.21 -14.96 4.48
CA GLU A 197 -0.07 -13.52 4.55
C GLU A 197 -1.13 -13.13 3.51
N ARG A 198 -1.01 -13.62 2.30
CA ARG A 198 -1.98 -13.39 1.21
C ARG A 198 -3.38 -13.87 1.56
N ASP A 199 -3.50 -15.08 2.11
CA ASP A 199 -4.79 -15.66 2.49
C ASP A 199 -5.47 -14.85 3.62
N ILE A 200 -4.71 -14.40 4.59
CA ILE A 200 -5.20 -13.54 5.69
C ILE A 200 -5.64 -12.17 5.16
N LEU A 201 -4.86 -11.57 4.25
CA LEU A 201 -5.20 -10.27 3.66
C LEU A 201 -6.49 -10.33 2.85
N ARG A 202 -6.73 -11.40 2.08
CA ARG A 202 -7.99 -11.60 1.34
C ARG A 202 -9.21 -11.57 2.26
N ILE A 203 -9.12 -12.19 3.44
CA ILE A 203 -10.23 -12.17 4.42
C ILE A 203 -10.49 -10.75 4.93
N SER A 204 -9.44 -9.95 5.08
CA SER A 204 -9.56 -8.55 5.51
C SER A 204 -10.19 -7.66 4.43
N GLU A 205 -9.89 -7.89 3.14
CA GLU A 205 -10.44 -7.13 2.02
C GLU A 205 -11.95 -7.35 1.81
N ASP A 206 -12.44 -8.54 2.05
CA ASP A 206 -13.88 -8.85 2.01
C ASP A 206 -14.70 -8.09 3.08
N ARG A 207 -14.04 -7.46 4.03
CA ARG A 207 -14.67 -6.68 5.11
C ARG A 207 -15.10 -5.27 4.68
N GLU A 208 -14.52 -4.73 3.60
CA GLU A 208 -14.84 -3.38 3.13
C GLU A 208 -16.14 -3.35 2.31
N THR A 209 -17.22 -3.00 2.95
CA THR A 209 -18.44 -2.57 2.26
C THR A 209 -18.23 -1.15 1.75
N THR A 210 -18.30 -0.98 0.44
CA THR A 210 -18.43 0.36 -0.18
C THR A 210 -19.77 0.93 0.28
N THR A 211 -19.75 1.75 1.31
CA THR A 211 -20.97 2.38 1.82
C THR A 211 -21.42 3.45 0.83
N ILE A 212 -22.53 3.22 0.14
CA ILE A 212 -23.20 4.24 -0.67
C ILE A 212 -23.64 5.34 0.29
N LYS A 213 -23.05 6.53 0.14
CA LYS A 213 -23.38 7.70 0.99
C LYS A 213 -24.59 8.42 0.40
N PRO A 214 -25.62 8.73 1.19
CA PRO A 214 -26.74 9.53 0.72
C PRO A 214 -26.27 10.92 0.26
N MET A 215 -26.92 11.50 -0.75
CA MET A 215 -26.58 12.81 -1.32
C MET A 215 -26.49 13.90 -0.25
N LYS A 216 -27.35 13.85 0.75
CA LYS A 216 -27.37 14.80 1.88
C LYS A 216 -26.04 14.88 2.61
N ASP A 217 -25.39 13.73 2.87
CA ASP A 217 -24.10 13.66 3.58
C ASP A 217 -22.95 14.11 2.67
N LEU A 218 -23.04 13.81 1.37
CA LEU A 218 -22.08 14.27 0.38
C LEU A 218 -22.10 15.80 0.23
N VAL A 219 -23.31 16.39 0.16
CA VAL A 219 -23.48 17.84 0.08
C VAL A 219 -22.97 18.53 1.33
N ARG A 220 -23.29 18.00 2.53
CA ARG A 220 -22.76 18.55 3.79
C ARG A 220 -21.24 18.55 3.78
N GLY A 221 -20.60 17.42 3.47
CA GLY A 221 -19.13 17.33 3.40
C GLY A 221 -18.51 18.23 2.31
N ALA A 222 -19.22 18.49 1.21
CA ALA A 222 -18.77 19.43 0.19
C ALA A 222 -18.83 20.89 0.70
N ILE A 223 -19.89 21.27 1.40
CA ILE A 223 -20.02 22.62 1.99
C ILE A 223 -18.95 22.85 3.06
N ASP A 224 -18.71 21.87 3.93
CA ASP A 224 -17.67 21.96 4.96
C ASP A 224 -16.29 22.20 4.33
N ARG A 225 -15.96 21.48 3.24
CA ARG A 225 -14.71 21.70 2.48
C ARG A 225 -14.64 23.09 1.85
N ILE A 226 -15.73 23.57 1.26
CA ILE A 226 -15.78 24.91 0.68
C ILE A 226 -15.54 25.99 1.76
N GLN A 227 -16.09 25.80 2.95
CA GLN A 227 -15.85 26.72 4.09
C GLN A 227 -14.39 26.69 4.55
N GLU A 228 -13.78 25.50 4.64
CA GLU A 228 -12.35 25.37 4.95
C GLU A 228 -11.48 26.08 3.90
N PHE A 229 -11.80 25.95 2.61
CA PHE A 229 -11.09 26.63 1.53
C PHE A 229 -11.25 28.14 1.61
N HIS A 230 -12.47 28.63 1.91
CA HIS A 230 -12.72 30.04 2.07
C HIS A 230 -11.97 30.66 3.25
N GLN A 231 -11.86 29.93 4.37
CA GLN A 231 -11.09 30.37 5.54
C GLN A 231 -9.59 30.43 5.31
N ARG A 232 -9.06 29.59 4.40
CA ARG A 232 -7.63 29.58 4.03
C ARG A 232 -7.24 30.67 3.03
N ALA A 233 -8.13 31.58 2.66
CA ALA A 233 -7.95 32.77 1.81
C ALA A 233 -6.70 32.74 0.89
N GLY A 234 -6.80 32.07 -0.25
CA GLY A 234 -5.69 31.94 -1.22
C GLY A 234 -4.68 30.83 -0.91
N GLY A 235 -4.89 30.01 0.11
CA GLY A 235 -4.08 28.81 0.42
C GLY A 235 -4.38 27.65 -0.51
N LEU A 236 -3.41 26.70 -0.61
CA LEU A 236 -3.56 25.46 -1.37
C LEU A 236 -4.64 24.58 -0.74
N THR A 237 -5.42 23.90 -1.58
CA THR A 237 -6.42 22.92 -1.12
C THR A 237 -5.77 21.59 -0.71
N GLY A 238 -4.68 21.23 -1.37
CA GLY A 238 -3.88 20.04 -1.14
C GLY A 238 -2.56 20.32 -0.42
N LEU A 239 -1.76 19.27 -0.29
CA LEU A 239 -0.42 19.31 0.28
C LEU A 239 0.53 20.02 -0.70
N ALA A 240 1.32 21.00 -0.23
CA ALA A 240 2.26 21.73 -1.09
C ALA A 240 3.42 20.83 -1.55
N THR A 241 3.81 20.99 -2.81
CA THR A 241 4.99 20.30 -3.37
C THR A 241 6.29 21.06 -3.12
N GLY A 242 6.19 22.38 -2.86
CA GLY A 242 7.33 23.29 -2.80
C GLY A 242 7.71 23.92 -4.14
N PHE A 243 7.02 23.54 -5.23
CA PHE A 243 7.16 24.13 -6.55
C PHE A 243 5.96 25.03 -6.83
N SER A 244 6.15 26.35 -6.67
CA SER A 244 5.05 27.32 -6.67
C SER A 244 4.17 27.29 -7.93
N ASP A 245 4.77 27.08 -9.10
CA ASP A 245 4.02 27.07 -10.36
C ASP A 245 3.24 25.74 -10.52
N TYR A 246 3.79 24.64 -10.04
CA TYR A 246 3.06 23.37 -9.95
C TYR A 246 1.87 23.50 -8.98
N ASP A 247 2.14 24.01 -7.80
CA ASP A 247 1.11 24.17 -6.75
C ASP A 247 -0.03 25.11 -7.18
N LYS A 248 0.29 26.18 -7.93
CA LYS A 248 -0.73 27.07 -8.52
C LYS A 248 -1.60 26.37 -9.56
N MET A 249 -1.00 25.49 -10.39
CA MET A 249 -1.75 24.76 -11.43
C MET A 249 -2.62 23.68 -10.85
N THR A 250 -2.12 22.94 -9.83
CA THR A 250 -2.77 21.74 -9.29
C THR A 250 -3.54 22.01 -8.00
N SER A 251 -3.37 23.19 -7.39
CA SER A 251 -3.84 23.52 -6.03
C SER A 251 -3.24 22.61 -4.95
N GLY A 252 -2.03 22.08 -5.21
CA GLY A 252 -1.34 21.11 -4.38
C GLY A 252 -1.77 19.67 -4.64
N MET A 253 -1.34 18.73 -3.80
CA MET A 253 -1.64 17.30 -3.89
C MET A 253 -2.82 16.95 -2.97
N ASN A 254 -3.93 16.49 -3.54
CA ASN A 254 -5.15 16.23 -2.77
C ASN A 254 -5.28 14.75 -2.37
N GLY A 255 -5.97 14.50 -1.25
CA GLY A 255 -6.23 13.14 -0.78
C GLY A 255 -7.02 12.32 -1.79
N GLY A 256 -6.60 11.05 -1.99
CA GLY A 256 -7.20 10.13 -2.94
C GLY A 256 -6.73 10.29 -4.39
N GLU A 257 -5.82 11.24 -4.66
CA GLU A 257 -5.22 11.42 -5.99
C GLU A 257 -4.03 10.48 -6.22
N MET A 258 -3.95 9.95 -7.43
CA MET A 258 -2.79 9.26 -7.97
C MET A 258 -2.07 10.20 -8.94
N ILE A 259 -0.87 10.58 -8.59
CA ILE A 259 -0.01 11.51 -9.34
C ILE A 259 1.12 10.70 -9.97
N VAL A 260 1.19 10.67 -11.29
CA VAL A 260 2.23 9.96 -12.02
C VAL A 260 3.29 10.96 -12.50
N ILE A 261 4.55 10.73 -12.14
CA ILE A 261 5.68 11.50 -12.67
C ILE A 261 6.52 10.57 -13.52
N ALA A 262 6.55 10.84 -14.82
CA ALA A 262 7.29 10.03 -15.76
C ALA A 262 8.43 10.81 -16.40
N ALA A 263 9.56 10.13 -16.62
CA ALA A 263 10.73 10.68 -17.23
C ALA A 263 11.55 9.64 -17.99
N ARG A 264 12.46 10.10 -18.85
CA ARG A 264 13.55 9.28 -19.37
C ARG A 264 14.56 8.97 -18.26
N PRO A 265 15.33 7.88 -18.37
CA PRO A 265 16.45 7.62 -17.46
C PRO A 265 17.37 8.84 -17.32
N SER A 266 17.93 9.04 -16.16
CA SER A 266 18.88 10.12 -15.84
C SER A 266 18.35 11.56 -15.90
N MET A 267 17.02 11.75 -16.09
CA MET A 267 16.39 13.08 -16.07
C MET A 267 16.12 13.61 -14.64
N GLY A 268 16.39 12.82 -13.61
CA GLY A 268 16.23 13.24 -12.23
C GLY A 268 14.83 13.01 -11.64
N LYS A 269 14.01 12.07 -12.19
CA LYS A 269 12.64 11.80 -11.67
C LYS A 269 12.62 11.55 -10.16
N THR A 270 13.48 10.64 -9.64
CA THR A 270 13.63 10.34 -8.22
C THR A 270 14.07 11.57 -7.42
N SER A 271 14.99 12.38 -7.95
CA SER A 271 15.44 13.62 -7.30
C SER A 271 14.30 14.63 -7.15
N LEU A 272 13.46 14.82 -8.19
CA LEU A 272 12.30 15.71 -8.13
C LEU A 272 11.33 15.29 -7.01
N VAL A 273 10.99 14.01 -6.97
CA VAL A 273 10.01 13.50 -6.00
C VAL A 273 10.57 13.49 -4.59
N MET A 274 11.87 13.22 -4.43
CA MET A 274 12.53 13.32 -3.12
C MET A 274 12.68 14.80 -2.66
N ASN A 275 12.76 15.78 -3.57
CA ASN A 275 12.68 17.21 -3.20
C ASN A 275 11.27 17.60 -2.75
N ILE A 276 10.21 17.02 -3.37
CA ILE A 276 8.84 17.16 -2.87
C ILE A 276 8.72 16.56 -1.47
N ALA A 277 9.24 15.34 -1.26
CA ALA A 277 9.25 14.70 0.05
C ALA A 277 9.97 15.55 1.10
N GLU A 278 11.16 16.10 0.75
CA GLU A 278 11.94 17.01 1.59
C GLU A 278 11.12 18.22 2.02
N HIS A 279 10.44 18.87 1.06
CA HIS A 279 9.56 20.01 1.36
C HIS A 279 8.45 19.64 2.33
N VAL A 280 7.77 18.53 2.06
CA VAL A 280 6.63 18.06 2.88
C VAL A 280 7.06 17.72 4.31
N VAL A 281 8.18 17.01 4.50
CA VAL A 281 8.61 16.60 5.85
C VAL A 281 9.28 17.72 6.64
N ILE A 282 9.97 18.66 5.99
CA ILE A 282 10.73 19.73 6.67
C ILE A 282 9.87 20.99 6.85
N ASN A 283 9.21 21.46 5.77
CA ASN A 283 8.48 22.71 5.77
C ASN A 283 7.05 22.53 6.26
N GLU A 284 6.32 21.56 5.69
CA GLU A 284 4.93 21.26 6.08
C GLU A 284 4.86 20.38 7.35
N ARG A 285 5.97 19.75 7.75
CA ARG A 285 6.06 18.84 8.91
C ARG A 285 5.05 17.71 8.87
N GLN A 286 4.71 17.25 7.66
CA GLN A 286 3.77 16.16 7.45
C GLN A 286 4.52 14.84 7.22
N PRO A 287 4.03 13.71 7.75
CA PRO A 287 4.67 12.41 7.59
C PRO A 287 4.52 11.89 6.16
N VAL A 288 5.66 11.40 5.61
CA VAL A 288 5.76 10.86 4.24
C VAL A 288 6.25 9.41 4.30
N GLY A 289 5.60 8.53 3.54
CA GLY A 289 6.01 7.15 3.31
C GLY A 289 6.59 6.97 1.90
N VAL A 290 7.76 6.37 1.79
CA VAL A 290 8.45 6.13 0.51
C VAL A 290 8.68 4.64 0.34
N PHE A 291 8.22 4.09 -0.77
CA PHE A 291 8.57 2.74 -1.24
C PHE A 291 9.61 2.88 -2.34
N SER A 292 10.83 2.48 -2.06
CA SER A 292 11.96 2.55 -3.00
C SER A 292 12.31 1.17 -3.49
N LEU A 293 11.86 0.83 -4.69
CA LEU A 293 12.09 -0.49 -5.29
C LEU A 293 13.37 -0.54 -6.14
N GLU A 294 13.96 0.63 -6.46
CA GLU A 294 15.18 0.76 -7.28
C GLU A 294 16.43 1.03 -6.45
N MET A 295 16.29 1.79 -5.36
CA MET A 295 17.44 2.29 -4.60
C MET A 295 17.31 1.93 -3.12
N THR A 296 18.45 1.70 -2.46
CA THR A 296 18.49 1.50 -1.02
C THR A 296 18.15 2.79 -0.26
N SER A 297 17.56 2.65 0.92
CA SER A 297 17.22 3.75 1.83
C SER A 297 18.43 4.66 2.13
N GLU A 298 19.61 4.07 2.34
CA GLU A 298 20.85 4.80 2.58
C GLU A 298 21.23 5.70 1.40
N SER A 299 21.10 5.19 0.15
CA SER A 299 21.38 5.95 -1.06
C SER A 299 20.43 7.12 -1.23
N LEU A 300 19.15 6.95 -0.90
CA LEU A 300 18.15 8.02 -0.94
C LEU A 300 18.45 9.08 0.11
N VAL A 301 18.71 8.69 1.35
CA VAL A 301 19.06 9.62 2.43
C VAL A 301 20.31 10.41 2.10
N MET A 302 21.35 9.76 1.56
CA MET A 302 22.57 10.46 1.13
C MET A 302 22.28 11.52 0.06
N ARG A 303 21.46 11.22 -0.95
CA ARG A 303 21.04 12.19 -1.97
C ARG A 303 20.25 13.35 -1.38
N MET A 304 19.34 13.08 -0.45
CA MET A 304 18.56 14.12 0.24
C MET A 304 19.48 15.03 1.08
N LEU A 305 20.47 14.47 1.79
CA LEU A 305 21.44 15.24 2.55
C LEU A 305 22.28 16.16 1.62
N CYS A 306 22.74 15.64 0.48
CA CYS A 306 23.45 16.44 -0.53
C CYS A 306 22.58 17.58 -1.07
N SER A 307 21.30 17.29 -1.36
CA SER A 307 20.32 18.26 -1.84
C SER A 307 20.09 19.38 -0.80
N LEU A 308 19.81 19.00 0.44
CA LEU A 308 19.49 19.94 1.51
C LEU A 308 20.69 20.79 1.92
N ALA A 309 21.90 20.19 1.96
CA ALA A 309 23.15 20.89 2.29
C ALA A 309 23.73 21.66 1.11
N ARG A 310 23.24 21.45 -0.12
CA ARG A 310 23.82 21.96 -1.37
C ARG A 310 25.32 21.60 -1.52
N VAL A 311 25.64 20.34 -1.20
CA VAL A 311 26.99 19.78 -1.31
C VAL A 311 27.05 18.82 -2.49
N ASN A 312 28.14 18.87 -3.25
CA ASN A 312 28.32 18.02 -4.42
C ASN A 312 28.45 16.56 -3.99
N ALA A 313 27.50 15.72 -4.44
CA ALA A 313 27.48 14.28 -4.14
C ALA A 313 28.73 13.55 -4.66
N ARG A 314 29.38 14.08 -5.73
CA ARG A 314 30.61 13.53 -6.28
C ARG A 314 31.78 13.73 -5.32
N SER A 315 31.91 14.93 -4.74
CA SER A 315 32.98 15.26 -3.78
C SER A 315 32.94 14.34 -2.55
N ILE A 316 31.75 13.97 -2.10
CA ILE A 316 31.59 13.02 -0.98
C ILE A 316 32.10 11.63 -1.37
N ARG A 317 31.74 11.14 -2.56
CA ARG A 317 32.14 9.83 -3.05
C ARG A 317 33.64 9.72 -3.31
N ASP A 318 34.22 10.79 -3.83
CA ASP A 318 35.64 10.86 -4.18
C ASP A 318 36.52 11.13 -2.94
N GLY A 319 35.92 11.36 -1.76
CA GLY A 319 36.62 11.60 -0.49
C GLY A 319 37.21 13.01 -0.35
N PHE A 320 36.95 13.90 -1.31
CA PHE A 320 37.42 15.30 -1.29
C PHE A 320 36.36 16.24 -0.76
N MET A 321 36.22 16.32 0.56
CA MET A 321 35.20 17.15 1.20
C MET A 321 35.85 18.27 2.00
N ALA A 322 35.46 19.54 1.75
CA ALA A 322 35.87 20.67 2.55
C ALA A 322 35.24 20.63 3.94
N GLU A 323 35.94 21.15 4.96
CA GLU A 323 35.43 21.22 6.34
C GLU A 323 34.09 21.98 6.44
N GLN A 324 33.90 22.99 5.60
CA GLN A 324 32.66 23.76 5.53
C GLN A 324 31.50 22.92 5.02
N ASP A 325 31.74 22.01 4.07
CA ASP A 325 30.69 21.13 3.52
C ASP A 325 30.30 20.06 4.53
N PHE A 326 31.24 19.57 5.34
CA PHE A 326 30.95 18.70 6.45
C PHE A 326 30.02 19.37 7.48
N LYS A 327 30.26 20.63 7.83
CA LYS A 327 29.38 21.40 8.73
C LYS A 327 27.97 21.56 8.16
N LYS A 328 27.85 21.86 6.83
CA LYS A 328 26.54 21.96 6.16
C LYS A 328 25.80 20.62 6.17
N LEU A 329 26.50 19.50 5.88
CA LEU A 329 25.92 18.15 5.93
C LEU A 329 25.45 17.77 7.33
N THR A 330 26.24 18.08 8.35
CA THR A 330 25.85 17.82 9.75
C THR A 330 24.60 18.62 10.15
N GLY A 331 24.52 19.88 9.70
CA GLY A 331 23.33 20.72 9.89
C GLY A 331 22.09 20.17 9.16
N ALA A 332 22.26 19.67 7.94
CA ALA A 332 21.20 19.02 7.18
C ALA A 332 20.76 17.70 7.84
N ALA A 333 21.72 16.89 8.30
CA ALA A 333 21.44 15.64 9.02
C ALA A 333 20.64 15.87 10.29
N ALA A 334 20.96 16.90 11.08
CA ALA A 334 20.22 17.25 12.27
C ALA A 334 18.75 17.67 11.99
N LYS A 335 18.48 18.29 10.83
CA LYS A 335 17.12 18.61 10.38
C LYS A 335 16.38 17.34 9.93
N MET A 336 17.02 16.50 9.11
CA MET A 336 16.42 15.28 8.60
C MET A 336 16.15 14.24 9.67
N ALA A 337 17.03 14.10 10.67
CA ALA A 337 16.83 13.16 11.78
C ALA A 337 15.55 13.43 12.60
N LYS A 338 15.01 14.66 12.53
CA LYS A 338 13.75 15.06 13.19
C LYS A 338 12.54 15.00 12.27
N SER A 339 12.75 14.73 10.99
CA SER A 339 11.68 14.73 10.01
C SER A 339 10.90 13.40 10.02
N PRO A 340 9.58 13.43 9.83
CA PRO A 340 8.74 12.23 9.83
C PRO A 340 8.76 11.54 8.45
N LEU A 341 9.94 11.13 7.99
CA LEU A 341 10.13 10.39 6.74
C LEU A 341 10.31 8.90 7.04
N HIS A 342 9.53 8.07 6.38
CA HIS A 342 9.57 6.60 6.52
C HIS A 342 9.87 5.98 5.16
N ILE A 343 10.95 5.20 5.06
CA ILE A 343 11.40 4.58 3.81
C ILE A 343 11.34 3.06 3.97
N ASP A 344 10.73 2.39 3.00
CA ASP A 344 10.75 0.94 2.82
C ASP A 344 11.45 0.67 1.48
N ASP A 345 12.60 0.01 1.52
CA ASP A 345 13.41 -0.33 0.35
C ASP A 345 13.41 -1.83 0.03
N THR A 346 12.38 -2.53 0.44
CA THR A 346 12.20 -3.94 0.11
C THR A 346 11.99 -4.11 -1.40
N PRO A 347 12.86 -4.87 -2.09
CA PRO A 347 12.73 -5.08 -3.53
C PRO A 347 11.60 -6.06 -3.85
N GLY A 348 11.05 -5.99 -5.07
CA GLY A 348 10.13 -6.99 -5.60
C GLY A 348 8.78 -7.08 -4.90
N LEU A 349 8.29 -5.98 -4.31
CA LEU A 349 6.98 -5.96 -3.66
C LEU A 349 5.84 -6.21 -4.65
N SER A 350 4.92 -7.10 -4.26
CA SER A 350 3.63 -7.20 -4.94
C SER A 350 2.72 -6.04 -4.56
N ILE A 351 1.71 -5.77 -5.41
CA ILE A 351 0.73 -4.71 -5.13
C ILE A 351 -0.02 -4.97 -3.81
N LEU A 352 -0.29 -6.22 -3.47
CA LEU A 352 -0.97 -6.60 -2.24
C LEU A 352 -0.08 -6.33 -1.01
N GLN A 353 1.19 -6.74 -1.07
CA GLN A 353 2.17 -6.47 -0.02
C GLN A 353 2.39 -4.97 0.18
N LEU A 354 2.51 -4.20 -0.90
CA LEU A 354 2.65 -2.75 -0.83
C LEU A 354 1.43 -2.12 -0.13
N ARG A 355 0.20 -2.50 -0.52
CA ARG A 355 -1.02 -2.00 0.12
C ARG A 355 -1.07 -2.33 1.61
N ALA A 356 -0.69 -3.54 2.01
CA ALA A 356 -0.65 -3.95 3.41
C ALA A 356 0.36 -3.12 4.22
N ARG A 357 1.57 -2.92 3.68
CA ARG A 357 2.61 -2.10 4.33
C ARG A 357 2.21 -0.62 4.40
N ALA A 358 1.64 -0.08 3.33
CA ALA A 358 1.15 1.30 3.30
C ALA A 358 0.04 1.54 4.35
N ARG A 359 -0.93 0.61 4.48
CA ARG A 359 -1.96 0.64 5.54
C ARG A 359 -1.32 0.64 6.93
N ARG A 360 -0.32 -0.22 7.17
CA ARG A 360 0.40 -0.29 8.45
C ARG A 360 1.14 1.02 8.75
N MET A 361 1.89 1.56 7.78
CA MET A 361 2.56 2.85 7.92
C MET A 361 1.56 3.98 8.21
N TRP A 362 0.44 4.00 7.47
CA TRP A 362 -0.60 5.00 7.70
C TRP A 362 -1.24 4.91 9.08
N GLN A 363 -1.51 3.69 9.58
CA GLN A 363 -2.06 3.49 10.92
C GLN A 363 -1.10 3.93 12.02
N GLN A 364 0.19 3.59 11.88
CA GLN A 364 1.22 3.87 12.88
C GLN A 364 1.67 5.33 12.87
N HIS A 365 1.86 5.91 11.68
CA HIS A 365 2.53 7.20 11.51
C HIS A 365 1.63 8.28 10.91
N ARG A 366 0.37 7.95 10.55
CA ARG A 366 -0.59 8.91 9.96
C ARG A 366 -0.06 9.58 8.70
N ILE A 367 0.57 8.81 7.83
CA ILE A 367 1.18 9.26 6.57
C ILE A 367 0.21 10.15 5.79
N LYS A 368 0.74 11.24 5.23
CA LYS A 368 0.00 12.24 4.44
C LYS A 368 0.37 12.26 2.96
N LEU A 369 1.46 11.59 2.59
CA LEU A 369 1.91 11.43 1.21
C LEU A 369 2.62 10.08 1.10
N PHE A 370 2.26 9.29 0.09
CA PHE A 370 3.04 8.12 -0.32
C PHE A 370 3.77 8.36 -1.62
N ILE A 371 4.97 7.81 -1.74
CA ILE A 371 5.83 7.85 -2.93
C ILE A 371 6.23 6.43 -3.28
N ILE A 372 6.11 6.06 -4.56
CA ILE A 372 6.48 4.73 -5.08
C ILE A 372 7.47 4.90 -6.23
N ASP A 373 8.72 4.47 -6.04
CA ASP A 373 9.80 4.52 -7.04
C ASP A 373 10.29 3.12 -7.40
N TYR A 374 9.94 2.54 -8.54
CA TYR A 374 8.99 2.91 -9.57
C TYR A 374 8.09 1.71 -9.92
N LEU A 375 6.95 2.01 -10.50
CA LEU A 375 5.83 1.08 -10.70
C LEU A 375 6.21 -0.20 -11.46
N GLN A 376 7.07 -0.11 -12.49
CA GLN A 376 7.43 -1.25 -13.34
C GLN A 376 8.31 -2.31 -12.63
N LEU A 377 8.82 -2.05 -11.41
CA LEU A 377 9.52 -3.05 -10.60
C LEU A 377 8.58 -3.87 -9.69
N MET A 378 7.30 -3.51 -9.67
CA MET A 378 6.29 -4.25 -8.94
C MET A 378 5.78 -5.45 -9.72
N HIS A 379 5.19 -6.40 -8.99
CA HIS A 379 4.57 -7.59 -9.54
C HIS A 379 3.08 -7.66 -9.17
N SER A 380 2.28 -8.28 -10.07
CA SER A 380 0.89 -8.63 -9.75
C SER A 380 0.85 -10.02 -9.11
N ASP A 381 -0.05 -10.20 -8.13
CA ASP A 381 -0.30 -11.48 -7.50
C ASP A 381 -1.19 -12.40 -8.36
N SER A 382 -1.74 -11.90 -9.46
CA SER A 382 -2.61 -12.63 -10.37
C SER A 382 -1.80 -13.45 -11.36
N ARG A 383 -1.90 -14.79 -11.32
CA ARG A 383 -1.25 -15.68 -12.30
C ARG A 383 -1.58 -15.33 -13.75
N LYS A 384 -2.84 -14.91 -14.03
CA LYS A 384 -3.26 -14.49 -15.39
C LYS A 384 -2.62 -13.18 -15.83
N ALA A 385 -2.32 -12.28 -14.89
CA ALA A 385 -1.70 -11.00 -15.19
C ALA A 385 -0.20 -11.15 -15.41
N GLN A 386 0.47 -12.10 -14.76
CA GLN A 386 1.90 -12.37 -14.92
C GLN A 386 2.26 -12.83 -16.34
N ASP A 387 1.33 -13.48 -17.07
CA ASP A 387 1.52 -13.89 -18.44
C ASP A 387 1.43 -12.73 -19.46
N ASN A 388 0.87 -11.58 -19.03
CA ASN A 388 0.69 -10.40 -19.88
C ASN A 388 1.09 -9.13 -19.14
N ARG A 389 2.22 -8.55 -19.50
CA ARG A 389 2.78 -7.35 -18.84
C ARG A 389 1.84 -6.16 -18.82
N GLN A 390 1.03 -5.95 -19.84
CA GLN A 390 0.04 -4.87 -19.86
C GLN A 390 -1.06 -5.08 -18.81
N GLN A 391 -1.51 -6.32 -18.65
CA GLN A 391 -2.50 -6.67 -17.64
C GLN A 391 -1.92 -6.52 -16.23
N GLU A 392 -0.67 -6.91 -16.05
CA GLU A 392 0.05 -6.76 -14.78
C GLU A 392 0.15 -5.29 -14.36
N ILE A 393 0.54 -4.40 -15.27
CA ILE A 393 0.61 -2.96 -15.01
C ILE A 393 -0.78 -2.37 -14.74
N SER A 394 -1.82 -2.86 -15.43
CA SER A 394 -3.20 -2.46 -15.15
C SER A 394 -3.62 -2.81 -13.73
N ASP A 395 -3.35 -4.03 -13.28
CA ASP A 395 -3.70 -4.48 -11.92
C ASP A 395 -2.96 -3.66 -10.86
N ILE A 396 -1.66 -3.38 -11.09
CA ILE A 396 -0.85 -2.56 -10.20
C ILE A 396 -1.38 -1.12 -10.14
N SER A 397 -1.67 -0.51 -11.29
CA SER A 397 -2.22 0.86 -11.40
C SER A 397 -3.53 0.98 -10.64
N ASN A 398 -4.48 0.07 -10.90
CA ASN A 398 -5.76 0.01 -10.20
C ASN A 398 -5.58 -0.18 -8.69
N GLY A 399 -4.65 -1.04 -8.28
CA GLY A 399 -4.33 -1.28 -6.88
C GLY A 399 -3.78 -0.04 -6.16
N VAL A 400 -2.88 0.71 -6.81
CA VAL A 400 -2.36 1.97 -6.27
C VAL A 400 -3.45 3.04 -6.20
N LYS A 401 -4.29 3.16 -7.24
CA LYS A 401 -5.42 4.10 -7.23
C LYS A 401 -6.44 3.76 -6.14
N ALA A 402 -6.71 2.48 -5.93
CA ALA A 402 -7.57 2.01 -4.84
C ALA A 402 -6.97 2.38 -3.47
N LEU A 403 -5.65 2.19 -3.27
CA LEU A 403 -4.95 2.57 -2.05
C LEU A 403 -5.06 4.07 -1.76
N ALA A 404 -4.83 4.93 -2.76
CA ALA A 404 -4.95 6.37 -2.61
C ALA A 404 -6.35 6.77 -2.13
N LYS A 405 -7.41 6.21 -2.74
CA LYS A 405 -8.81 6.46 -2.36
C LYS A 405 -9.14 5.92 -0.97
N GLU A 406 -8.70 4.72 -0.65
CA GLU A 406 -8.94 4.03 0.63
C GLU A 406 -8.38 4.83 1.81
N LEU A 407 -7.11 5.22 1.72
CA LEU A 407 -6.43 5.97 2.76
C LEU A 407 -6.74 7.47 2.73
N ASN A 408 -7.36 7.95 1.64
CA ASN A 408 -7.61 9.38 1.36
C ASN A 408 -6.30 10.21 1.45
N VAL A 409 -5.23 9.70 0.84
CA VAL A 409 -3.88 10.27 0.83
C VAL A 409 -3.40 10.36 -0.61
N PRO A 410 -2.73 11.46 -1.05
CA PRO A 410 -2.09 11.50 -2.35
C PRO A 410 -0.98 10.46 -2.45
N VAL A 411 -0.87 9.83 -3.63
CA VAL A 411 0.17 8.86 -3.94
C VAL A 411 0.90 9.30 -5.20
N ILE A 412 2.20 9.62 -5.08
CA ILE A 412 3.08 9.88 -6.21
C ILE A 412 3.68 8.56 -6.68
N VAL A 413 3.54 8.28 -7.97
CA VAL A 413 4.09 7.08 -8.60
C VAL A 413 5.06 7.48 -9.69
N LEU A 414 6.27 6.94 -9.63
CA LEU A 414 7.24 7.14 -10.68
C LEU A 414 7.06 6.12 -11.80
N SER A 415 7.23 6.57 -13.04
CA SER A 415 7.15 5.74 -14.24
C SER A 415 8.28 6.08 -15.21
N GLN A 416 8.58 5.16 -16.10
CA GLN A 416 9.59 5.36 -17.14
C GLN A 416 8.92 5.57 -18.49
N LEU A 417 9.43 6.54 -19.27
CA LEU A 417 8.98 6.79 -20.64
C LEU A 417 9.62 5.82 -21.62
N ASN A 418 8.91 5.56 -22.75
CA ASN A 418 9.37 4.68 -23.81
C ASN A 418 10.66 5.22 -24.47
N ARG A 419 11.52 4.29 -24.93
CA ARG A 419 12.78 4.63 -25.61
C ARG A 419 12.58 5.28 -27.00
N GLU A 420 11.39 5.16 -27.58
CA GLU A 420 11.10 5.74 -28.90
C GLU A 420 11.25 7.29 -28.95
N LEU A 421 11.07 7.94 -27.80
CA LEU A 421 11.38 9.39 -27.66
C LEU A 421 12.85 9.75 -27.95
N GLU A 422 13.79 8.79 -27.94
CA GLU A 422 15.21 9.05 -28.27
C GLU A 422 15.44 9.28 -29.75
N LYS A 423 14.50 8.83 -30.60
CA LYS A 423 14.59 9.02 -32.07
C LYS A 423 14.33 10.47 -32.48
N ASP A 424 13.58 11.22 -31.66
CA ASP A 424 13.24 12.61 -31.91
C ASP A 424 13.48 13.45 -30.65
N LYS A 425 14.72 13.92 -30.47
CA LYS A 425 15.19 14.61 -29.25
C LYS A 425 14.47 15.93 -28.98
N ASN A 426 13.89 16.55 -30.00
CA ASN A 426 13.26 17.86 -29.91
C ASN A 426 11.74 17.79 -29.68
N ARG A 427 11.15 16.59 -29.67
CA ARG A 427 9.73 16.43 -29.47
C ARG A 427 9.35 16.47 -27.98
N LYS A 428 8.36 17.28 -27.64
CA LYS A 428 7.74 17.21 -26.29
C LYS A 428 7.14 15.84 -26.06
N PRO A 429 7.30 15.26 -24.84
CA PRO A 429 6.68 13.98 -24.50
C PRO A 429 5.15 14.09 -24.50
N ARG A 430 4.47 12.98 -24.80
CA ARG A 430 3.02 12.84 -24.80
C ARG A 430 2.57 11.73 -23.87
N LEU A 431 1.30 11.68 -23.54
CA LEU A 431 0.73 10.59 -22.72
C LEU A 431 0.97 9.21 -23.34
N SER A 432 0.91 9.10 -24.67
CA SER A 432 1.20 7.85 -25.41
C SER A 432 2.65 7.33 -25.24
N ASP A 433 3.55 8.17 -24.74
CA ASP A 433 4.95 7.79 -24.51
C ASP A 433 5.16 7.11 -23.13
N LEU A 434 4.12 7.04 -22.31
CA LEU A 434 4.11 6.22 -21.12
C LEU A 434 4.18 4.74 -21.55
N ARG A 435 5.26 4.05 -21.20
CA ARG A 435 5.51 2.66 -21.62
C ARG A 435 4.49 1.70 -21.02
N GLU A 436 3.86 0.86 -21.88
CA GLU A 436 2.96 -0.24 -21.48
C GLU A 436 1.72 0.18 -20.65
N SER A 437 1.22 1.44 -20.76
CA SER A 437 0.43 2.04 -19.70
C SER A 437 -0.80 2.81 -20.08
N GLY A 438 -1.60 2.33 -21.02
CA GLY A 438 -2.95 2.88 -21.20
C GLY A 438 -3.78 2.91 -19.91
N ALA A 439 -3.57 1.93 -19.03
CA ALA A 439 -4.21 1.88 -17.73
C ALA A 439 -3.70 2.97 -16.75
N ILE A 440 -2.38 3.21 -16.68
CA ILE A 440 -1.84 4.30 -15.85
C ILE A 440 -2.39 5.64 -16.30
N GLU A 441 -2.47 5.86 -17.62
CA GLU A 441 -3.08 7.08 -18.16
C GLU A 441 -4.54 7.22 -17.71
N GLN A 442 -5.32 6.15 -17.72
CA GLN A 442 -6.74 6.19 -17.33
C GLN A 442 -6.92 6.44 -15.81
N ASP A 443 -6.15 5.76 -14.97
CA ASP A 443 -6.30 5.77 -13.52
C ASP A 443 -5.74 7.02 -12.86
N ALA A 444 -4.65 7.59 -13.41
CA ALA A 444 -4.00 8.77 -12.88
C ALA A 444 -4.91 10.01 -12.90
N ASP A 445 -4.90 10.78 -11.83
CA ASP A 445 -5.58 12.08 -11.77
C ASP A 445 -4.72 13.20 -12.33
N VAL A 446 -3.40 13.12 -12.09
CA VAL A 446 -2.39 14.04 -12.62
C VAL A 446 -1.26 13.23 -13.26
N VAL A 447 -0.82 13.62 -14.44
CA VAL A 447 0.34 13.06 -15.12
C VAL A 447 1.33 14.17 -15.45
N GLY A 448 2.51 14.11 -14.84
CA GLY A 448 3.64 15.00 -15.08
C GLY A 448 4.73 14.30 -15.91
N LEU A 449 5.12 14.89 -17.02
CA LEU A 449 6.16 14.39 -17.92
C LEU A 449 7.38 15.30 -17.84
N LEU A 450 8.48 14.79 -17.30
CA LEU A 450 9.72 15.54 -17.13
C LEU A 450 10.57 15.46 -18.40
N TYR A 451 10.96 16.60 -18.98
CA TYR A 451 11.73 16.66 -20.20
C TYR A 451 12.66 17.87 -20.25
N LYS A 452 13.69 17.83 -21.11
CA LYS A 452 14.51 19.00 -21.44
C LYS A 452 13.80 19.81 -22.52
N PRO A 453 13.66 21.13 -22.38
CA PRO A 453 13.24 21.97 -23.48
C PRO A 453 14.25 21.83 -24.65
N ALA A 454 13.77 21.94 -25.89
CA ALA A 454 14.65 22.08 -27.04
C ALA A 454 15.47 23.38 -26.82
N GLU A 455 16.77 23.29 -26.93
CA GLU A 455 17.63 24.49 -26.94
C GLU A 455 17.20 25.28 -28.19
N GLU A 456 16.68 26.49 -27.99
CA GLU A 456 16.64 27.47 -29.07
C GLU A 456 18.10 27.72 -29.44
N ASP A 457 18.44 27.58 -30.72
CA ASP A 457 19.79 27.74 -31.26
C ASP A 457 20.36 29.13 -30.91
N GLU A 458 20.79 29.31 -29.68
CA GLU A 458 21.71 30.35 -29.33
C GLU A 458 23.11 29.87 -29.74
N ASP A 459 23.73 30.56 -30.68
CA ASP A 459 25.11 30.39 -31.11
C ASP A 459 26.05 30.14 -29.92
N VAL A 460 26.40 28.87 -29.74
CA VAL A 460 27.28 28.43 -28.66
C VAL A 460 28.70 28.83 -29.03
N SER A 461 29.13 30.00 -28.56
CA SER A 461 30.54 30.29 -28.43
C SER A 461 31.17 29.28 -27.47
N GLU A 462 32.17 28.54 -27.95
CA GLU A 462 32.86 27.40 -27.32
C GLU A 462 33.65 27.71 -26.02
N ALA A 463 33.23 28.65 -25.21
CA ALA A 463 33.96 29.07 -24.01
C ALA A 463 33.06 29.27 -22.78
N ARG A 464 32.19 28.30 -22.42
CA ARG A 464 31.49 28.34 -21.13
C ARG A 464 31.89 27.17 -20.26
N GLN A 465 32.31 27.51 -19.03
CA GLN A 465 32.50 26.58 -17.92
C GLN A 465 31.31 25.62 -17.81
N PRO A 466 31.49 24.37 -17.31
CA PRO A 466 30.40 23.41 -17.21
C PRO A 466 29.24 24.01 -16.39
N VAL A 467 28.14 24.31 -17.07
CA VAL A 467 26.95 24.88 -16.45
C VAL A 467 26.44 23.86 -15.44
N GLU A 468 26.50 24.19 -14.14
CA GLU A 468 26.08 23.32 -13.04
C GLU A 468 24.56 23.11 -13.02
N SER A 469 23.80 23.93 -13.74
CA SER A 469 22.31 23.91 -13.77
C SER A 469 21.80 23.69 -15.19
N HIS A 470 20.73 22.88 -15.28
CA HIS A 470 20.08 22.58 -16.56
C HIS A 470 18.58 22.96 -16.49
N PRO A 471 18.06 23.68 -17.49
CA PRO A 471 16.61 23.88 -17.58
C PRO A 471 15.91 22.56 -17.85
N VAL A 472 14.84 22.33 -17.12
CA VAL A 472 13.99 21.13 -17.24
C VAL A 472 12.54 21.56 -17.08
N ASN A 473 11.67 21.06 -17.93
CA ASN A 473 10.23 21.32 -17.84
C ASN A 473 9.50 20.09 -17.31
N LEU A 474 8.54 20.31 -16.43
CA LEU A 474 7.56 19.32 -16.02
C LEU A 474 6.22 19.65 -16.71
N LEU A 475 5.92 18.93 -17.80
CA LEU A 475 4.66 19.07 -18.53
C LEU A 475 3.56 18.35 -17.73
N ILE A 476 2.57 19.08 -17.24
CA ILE A 476 1.33 18.51 -16.74
C ILE A 476 0.48 18.13 -17.94
N ALA A 477 0.64 16.88 -18.40
CA ALA A 477 0.00 16.37 -19.62
C ALA A 477 -1.47 15.95 -19.40
N LYS A 478 -1.81 15.60 -18.17
CA LYS A 478 -3.17 15.28 -17.73
C LYS A 478 -3.43 15.84 -16.35
N GLN A 479 -4.60 16.43 -16.18
CA GLN A 479 -5.13 16.82 -14.87
C GLN A 479 -6.65 16.74 -14.92
N ARG A 480 -7.27 15.99 -13.98
CA ARG A 480 -8.75 15.84 -13.94
C ARG A 480 -9.47 17.09 -13.47
N ASN A 481 -8.87 17.85 -12.57
CA ASN A 481 -9.52 18.94 -11.86
C ASN A 481 -8.87 20.30 -12.09
N GLY A 482 -8.09 20.48 -13.19
CA GLY A 482 -7.41 21.73 -13.44
C GLY A 482 -6.75 21.81 -14.83
N PRO A 483 -6.01 22.88 -15.12
CA PRO A 483 -5.37 23.11 -16.39
C PRO A 483 -4.15 22.20 -16.63
N THR A 484 -3.80 22.00 -17.88
CA THR A 484 -2.56 21.37 -18.33
C THR A 484 -1.57 22.44 -18.78
N GLY A 485 -0.26 22.16 -18.70
CA GLY A 485 0.77 23.13 -19.11
C GLY A 485 2.15 22.76 -18.62
N ASP A 486 3.13 23.60 -18.95
CA ASP A 486 4.52 23.40 -18.57
C ASP A 486 4.85 24.15 -17.27
N VAL A 487 5.48 23.47 -16.34
CA VAL A 487 6.11 24.02 -15.14
C VAL A 487 7.62 24.08 -15.40
N ARG A 488 8.19 25.29 -15.36
CA ARG A 488 9.62 25.49 -15.60
C ARG A 488 10.42 25.24 -14.32
N LEU A 489 11.42 24.37 -14.41
CA LEU A 489 12.29 23.97 -13.30
C LEU A 489 13.74 24.12 -13.71
N THR A 490 14.62 24.31 -12.74
CA THR A 490 16.06 24.25 -12.90
C THR A 490 16.61 23.06 -12.13
N PHE A 491 17.35 22.18 -12.79
CA PHE A 491 17.95 21.01 -12.18
C PHE A 491 19.45 21.21 -11.95
N PHE A 492 19.86 21.20 -10.69
CA PHE A 492 21.25 21.22 -10.25
C PHE A 492 21.76 19.79 -10.08
N LYS A 493 22.44 19.29 -11.12
CA LYS A 493 22.87 17.89 -11.17
C LYS A 493 23.90 17.56 -10.08
N SER A 494 24.79 18.52 -9.74
CA SER A 494 25.79 18.36 -8.69
C SER A 494 25.21 18.07 -7.31
N PHE A 495 24.04 18.67 -6.98
CA PHE A 495 23.35 18.52 -5.70
C PHE A 495 22.11 17.63 -5.79
N THR A 496 21.78 17.11 -6.98
CA THR A 496 20.55 16.35 -7.24
C THR A 496 19.29 17.11 -6.82
N ARG A 497 19.26 18.45 -7.04
CA ARG A 497 18.21 19.35 -6.57
C ARG A 497 17.48 20.03 -7.70
N PHE A 498 16.15 20.07 -7.61
CA PHE A 498 15.29 20.90 -8.45
C PHE A 498 14.90 22.17 -7.70
N GLU A 499 14.83 23.29 -8.43
CA GLU A 499 14.32 24.57 -7.95
C GLU A 499 13.35 25.14 -9.00
N THR A 500 12.44 26.00 -8.58
CA THR A 500 11.57 26.74 -9.49
C THR A 500 12.45 27.68 -10.33
N ALA A 501 12.26 27.71 -11.66
CA ALA A 501 13.00 28.64 -12.50
C ALA A 501 12.61 30.08 -12.14
N ALA A 502 13.62 30.97 -12.03
CA ALA A 502 13.37 32.38 -11.82
C ALA A 502 12.53 32.92 -12.99
N LYS A 503 11.45 33.62 -12.73
CA LYS A 503 10.77 34.41 -13.74
C LYS A 503 11.68 35.59 -14.07
N LEU A 504 12.22 35.61 -15.28
CA LEU A 504 12.67 36.85 -15.87
C LEU A 504 11.40 37.67 -16.10
N ASP A 505 11.13 38.63 -15.21
CA ASP A 505 10.14 39.66 -15.51
C ASP A 505 10.58 40.27 -16.85
N ALA A 506 9.78 40.05 -17.88
CA ALA A 506 9.93 40.79 -19.12
C ALA A 506 9.63 42.25 -18.71
N GLU A 507 10.68 43.05 -18.55
CA GLU A 507 10.56 44.49 -18.51
C GLU A 507 9.94 44.90 -19.86
N ASP A 508 8.78 45.56 -19.77
CA ASP A 508 8.06 46.22 -20.85
C ASP A 508 8.92 47.26 -21.61
#